data_30106ed1d8312135e2f711f646e4a5d5
#
_entry.id   30106ed1d8312135e2f711f646e4a5d5
#
_cell.length_a   1.000
_cell.length_b   1.000
_cell.length_c   1.000
_cell.angle_alpha   90.00
_cell.angle_beta   90.00
_cell.angle_gamma   90.00
#
_symmetry.space_group_name_H-M   'P 1'
#
loop_
_entity.id
_entity.type
_entity.pdbx_description
1 polymer ?
#
loop_
_entity_poly.entity_id
_entity_poly.type
_entity_poly.pdbx_seq_one_letter_code
_entity_poly.pdbx_strand_id
1 'polypeptide(L)'
;RLEYGVDGTWTIVDYKTGVIPSHNHVRAGVRNQLAVEALIAAEGGFSDLPPGPVAALEYWQISGRGSAPGDIKSRLDGTFDAASKRQYLENLAAEYDNPQCGYPSEPDPSLVPSFKPYEHLSRSREWRSGADYED
;
A
#
# COMPACT_ATOMS: atom_id res chain seq x y z
N ARG A 1 -0.57 10.52 -10.13
CA ARG A 1 -1.20 11.80 -10.53
C ARG A 1 -2.03 12.32 -9.38
N LEU A 2 -1.92 13.63 -9.14
CA LEU A 2 -2.72 14.34 -8.16
C LEU A 2 -3.74 15.22 -8.89
N GLU A 3 -4.99 15.17 -8.47
CA GLU A 3 -6.07 16.00 -8.98
C GLU A 3 -6.69 16.76 -7.80
N TYR A 4 -6.74 18.08 -7.93
CA TYR A 4 -7.36 18.96 -6.92
C TYR A 4 -8.73 19.41 -7.41
N GLY A 5 -9.74 19.04 -6.66
CA GLY A 5 -11.14 19.35 -7.00
C GLY A 5 -11.52 20.80 -6.66
N VAL A 6 -12.57 21.29 -7.28
CA VAL A 6 -13.14 22.61 -6.98
C VAL A 6 -13.73 22.70 -5.57
N ASP A 7 -13.98 21.56 -4.94
CA ASP A 7 -14.44 21.39 -3.56
C ASP A 7 -13.29 21.42 -2.54
N GLY A 8 -12.06 21.61 -3.00
CA GLY A 8 -10.88 21.65 -2.14
C GLY A 8 -10.37 20.29 -1.70
N THR A 9 -10.75 19.21 -2.38
CA THR A 9 -10.31 17.84 -2.06
C THR A 9 -9.31 17.30 -3.07
N TRP A 10 -8.51 16.32 -2.63
CA TRP A 10 -7.56 15.60 -3.48
C TRP A 10 -8.11 14.26 -3.94
N THR A 11 -7.85 13.93 -5.21
CA THR A 11 -7.92 12.56 -5.75
C THR A 11 -6.52 12.11 -6.11
N ILE A 12 -6.11 10.96 -5.59
CA ILE A 12 -4.82 10.34 -5.88
C ILE A 12 -5.02 9.21 -6.88
N VAL A 13 -4.36 9.30 -8.02
CA VAL A 13 -4.50 8.35 -9.14
C VAL A 13 -3.16 7.69 -9.44
N ASP A 14 -3.15 6.38 -9.51
CA ASP A 14 -2.03 5.59 -9.99
C ASP A 14 -2.43 4.76 -11.21
N TYR A 15 -1.63 4.85 -12.28
CA TYR A 15 -1.88 4.14 -13.53
C TYR A 15 -1.26 2.75 -13.50
N LYS A 16 -2.05 1.73 -13.85
CA LYS A 16 -1.58 0.34 -13.95
C LYS A 16 -1.86 -0.25 -15.31
N THR A 17 -0.85 -0.85 -15.92
CA THR A 17 -0.99 -1.64 -17.17
C THR A 17 -1.18 -3.14 -16.88
N GLY A 18 -0.91 -3.56 -15.65
CA GLY A 18 -1.01 -4.94 -15.17
C GLY A 18 -2.11 -5.14 -14.11
N VAL A 19 -1.84 -6.04 -13.19
CA VAL A 19 -2.76 -6.39 -12.11
C VAL A 19 -2.87 -5.25 -11.10
N ILE A 20 -4.10 -4.83 -10.82
CA ILE A 20 -4.41 -3.86 -9.77
C ILE A 20 -4.34 -4.55 -8.40
N PRO A 21 -3.69 -3.93 -7.39
CA PRO A 21 -3.71 -4.42 -6.01
C PRO A 21 -5.14 -4.65 -5.50
N SER A 22 -5.37 -5.76 -4.82
CA SER A 22 -6.67 -6.04 -4.23
C SER A 22 -6.98 -5.04 -3.11
N HIS A 23 -8.27 -4.83 -2.85
CA HIS A 23 -8.74 -3.95 -1.78
C HIS A 23 -8.16 -4.35 -0.42
N ASN A 24 -8.14 -5.66 -0.13
CA ASN A 24 -7.59 -6.19 1.12
C ASN A 24 -6.10 -5.90 1.28
N HIS A 25 -5.29 -6.02 0.21
CA HIS A 25 -3.86 -5.70 0.27
C HIS A 25 -3.59 -4.21 0.51
N VAL A 26 -4.40 -3.33 -0.07
CA VAL A 26 -4.28 -1.88 0.16
C VAL A 26 -4.68 -1.55 1.60
N ARG A 27 -5.81 -2.09 2.08
CA ARG A 27 -6.30 -1.86 3.44
C ARG A 27 -5.37 -2.43 4.52
N ALA A 28 -4.78 -3.60 4.28
CA ALA A 28 -3.81 -4.23 5.18
C ALA A 28 -2.42 -3.56 5.15
N GLY A 29 -2.21 -2.54 4.33
CA GLY A 29 -0.95 -1.84 4.25
C GLY A 29 0.16 -2.53 3.44
N VAL A 30 -0.12 -3.68 2.82
CA VAL A 30 0.85 -4.40 1.95
C VAL A 30 1.15 -3.60 0.67
N ARG A 31 0.19 -2.81 0.21
CA ARG A 31 0.30 -1.92 -0.96
C ARG A 31 0.01 -0.48 -0.55
N ASN A 32 0.98 0.17 0.03
CA ASN A 32 0.83 1.46 0.69
C ASN A 32 0.97 2.69 -0.22
N GLN A 33 1.31 2.54 -1.49
CA GLN A 33 1.65 3.64 -2.38
C GLN A 33 0.62 4.78 -2.33
N LEU A 34 -0.64 4.50 -2.72
CA LEU A 34 -1.69 5.52 -2.75
C LEU A 34 -1.94 6.16 -1.37
N ALA A 35 -1.88 5.37 -0.29
CA ALA A 35 -2.13 5.87 1.06
C ALA A 35 -0.98 6.76 1.58
N VAL A 36 0.25 6.49 1.18
CA VAL A 36 1.40 7.37 1.51
C VAL A 36 1.34 8.66 0.71
N GLU A 37 1.06 8.60 -0.59
CA GLU A 37 0.86 9.77 -1.44
C GLU A 37 -0.31 10.64 -0.93
N ALA A 38 -1.39 10.01 -0.48
CA ALA A 38 -2.53 10.70 0.14
C ALA A 38 -2.15 11.42 1.42
N LEU A 39 -1.35 10.80 2.29
CA LEU A 39 -0.85 11.44 3.49
C LEU A 39 0.01 12.66 3.15
N ILE A 40 0.92 12.54 2.19
CA ILE A 40 1.76 13.65 1.73
C ILE A 40 0.89 14.81 1.20
N ALA A 41 -0.15 14.51 0.39
CA ALA A 41 -1.06 15.52 -0.14
C ALA A 41 -1.89 16.19 0.98
N ALA A 42 -2.43 15.38 1.90
CA ALA A 42 -3.23 15.90 3.01
C ALA A 42 -2.46 16.89 3.89
N GLU A 43 -1.16 16.69 4.03
CA GLU A 43 -0.29 17.48 4.90
C GLU A 43 0.55 18.55 4.17
N GLY A 44 0.36 18.71 2.86
CA GLY A 44 1.05 19.72 2.07
C GLY A 44 2.53 19.41 1.82
N GLY A 45 2.90 18.12 1.80
CA GLY A 45 4.27 17.68 1.55
C GLY A 45 4.70 17.74 0.07
N PHE A 46 3.79 18.06 -0.85
CA PHE A 46 4.13 18.35 -2.24
C PHE A 46 4.37 19.84 -2.45
N SER A 47 5.49 20.20 -3.06
CA SER A 47 5.82 21.60 -3.36
C SER A 47 4.73 22.24 -4.22
N ASP A 48 4.39 23.49 -3.88
CA ASP A 48 3.42 24.32 -4.62
C ASP A 48 1.96 23.80 -4.63
N LEU A 49 1.66 22.78 -3.82
CA LEU A 49 0.31 22.24 -3.68
C LEU A 49 -0.23 22.49 -2.27
N PRO A 50 -1.49 22.93 -2.13
CA PRO A 50 -2.07 23.19 -0.81
C PRO A 50 -2.33 21.88 -0.05
N PRO A 51 -2.20 21.85 1.28
CA PRO A 51 -2.73 20.74 2.06
C PRO A 51 -4.25 20.67 1.93
N GLY A 52 -4.81 19.46 1.99
CA GLY A 52 -6.26 19.32 1.89
C GLY A 52 -6.72 17.87 2.08
N PRO A 53 -8.02 17.69 2.35
CA PRO A 53 -8.59 16.36 2.52
C PRO A 53 -8.50 15.55 1.23
N VAL A 54 -8.35 14.23 1.38
CA VAL A 54 -8.32 13.29 0.26
C VAL A 54 -9.67 12.60 0.15
N ALA A 55 -10.34 12.78 -1.00
CA ALA A 55 -11.66 12.24 -1.29
C ALA A 55 -11.61 10.89 -2.02
N ALA A 56 -10.55 10.62 -2.79
CA ALA A 56 -10.45 9.37 -3.54
C ALA A 56 -9.01 8.86 -3.69
N LEU A 57 -8.88 7.53 -3.64
CA LEU A 57 -7.67 6.78 -3.99
C LEU A 57 -8.03 5.82 -5.11
N GLU A 58 -7.42 5.96 -6.26
CA GLU A 58 -7.84 5.26 -7.47
C GLU A 58 -6.69 4.61 -8.21
N TYR A 59 -6.90 3.38 -8.67
CA TYR A 59 -6.09 2.77 -9.71
C TYR A 59 -6.83 2.88 -11.04
N TRP A 60 -6.19 3.48 -12.02
CA TRP A 60 -6.67 3.52 -13.39
C TRP A 60 -5.95 2.46 -14.21
N GLN A 61 -6.67 1.39 -14.51
CA GLN A 61 -6.12 0.31 -15.34
C GLN A 61 -6.22 0.68 -16.82
N ILE A 62 -5.08 0.65 -17.49
CA ILE A 62 -4.97 0.93 -18.93
C ILE A 62 -4.40 -0.31 -19.60
N SER A 63 -5.25 -1.23 -20.04
CA SER A 63 -4.83 -2.50 -20.63
C SER A 63 -4.73 -2.46 -22.15
N GLY A 64 -5.52 -1.63 -22.81
CA GLY A 64 -5.63 -1.58 -24.26
C GLY A 64 -6.17 -2.85 -24.89
N ARG A 65 -6.73 -3.78 -24.10
CA ARG A 65 -7.18 -5.10 -24.54
C ARG A 65 -8.69 -5.23 -24.47
N GLY A 66 -9.26 -5.91 -25.47
CA GLY A 66 -10.69 -6.25 -25.52
C GLY A 66 -11.62 -5.06 -25.71
N SER A 67 -12.87 -5.24 -25.35
CA SER A 67 -13.96 -4.24 -25.47
C SER A 67 -13.94 -3.19 -24.35
N ALA A 68 -13.17 -3.42 -23.26
CA ALA A 68 -13.01 -2.51 -22.14
C ALA A 68 -11.51 -2.22 -21.92
N PRO A 69 -10.92 -1.27 -22.68
CA PRO A 69 -9.48 -1.01 -22.66
C PRO A 69 -9.00 -0.35 -21.37
N GLY A 70 -9.90 0.10 -20.49
CA GLY A 70 -9.57 0.71 -19.21
C GLY A 70 -10.63 0.45 -18.15
N ASP A 71 -10.25 0.59 -16.88
CA ASP A 71 -11.14 0.46 -15.72
C ASP A 71 -10.61 1.33 -14.58
N ILE A 72 -11.52 1.87 -13.76
CA ILE A 72 -11.18 2.67 -12.57
C ILE A 72 -11.59 1.88 -11.33
N LYS A 73 -10.63 1.65 -10.44
CA LYS A 73 -10.84 0.94 -9.18
C LYS A 73 -10.56 1.85 -7.99
N SER A 74 -11.62 2.28 -7.31
CA SER A 74 -11.47 2.96 -6.01
C SER A 74 -10.87 2.02 -4.96
N ARG A 75 -10.08 2.60 -4.05
CA ARG A 75 -9.44 1.92 -2.92
C ARG A 75 -9.62 2.66 -1.60
N LEU A 76 -10.54 3.62 -1.58
CA LEU A 76 -10.91 4.34 -0.38
C LEU A 76 -12.36 3.99 0.01
N ASP A 77 -12.52 3.52 1.25
CA ASP A 77 -13.81 3.31 1.89
C ASP A 77 -14.09 4.51 2.82
N GLY A 78 -14.97 5.40 2.40
CA GLY A 78 -15.27 6.61 3.17
C GLY A 78 -14.19 7.69 3.03
N THR A 79 -13.87 8.38 4.12
CA THR A 79 -12.90 9.47 4.16
C THR A 79 -11.50 8.95 4.50
N PHE A 80 -10.48 9.45 3.82
CA PHE A 80 -9.09 9.13 4.16
C PHE A 80 -8.70 9.72 5.51
N ASP A 81 -8.30 8.86 6.44
CA ASP A 81 -7.82 9.26 7.77
C ASP A 81 -6.30 9.42 7.76
N ALA A 82 -5.86 10.66 7.52
CA ALA A 82 -4.44 11.01 7.48
C ALA A 82 -3.77 10.79 8.86
N ALA A 83 -4.47 11.09 9.97
CA ALA A 83 -3.91 10.95 11.31
C ALA A 83 -3.62 9.49 11.66
N SER A 84 -4.59 8.59 11.43
CA SER A 84 -4.36 7.15 11.61
C SER A 84 -3.28 6.61 10.71
N LYS A 85 -3.18 7.09 9.46
CA LYS A 85 -2.13 6.65 8.54
C LYS A 85 -0.75 7.12 8.97
N ARG A 86 -0.62 8.36 9.43
CA ARG A 86 0.62 8.88 10.01
C ARG A 86 1.05 8.02 11.21
N GLN A 87 0.15 7.81 12.17
CA GLN A 87 0.46 7.04 13.37
C GLN A 87 0.92 5.61 13.03
N TYR A 88 0.27 4.97 12.06
CA TYR A 88 0.70 3.66 11.57
C TYR A 88 2.14 3.68 11.03
N LEU A 89 2.51 4.67 10.21
CA LEU A 89 3.85 4.77 9.65
C LEU A 89 4.91 5.11 10.71
N GLU A 90 4.57 5.97 11.67
CA GLU A 90 5.44 6.30 12.81
C GLU A 90 5.71 5.07 13.68
N ASN A 91 4.67 4.30 13.99
CA ASN A 91 4.82 3.05 14.75
C ASN A 91 5.68 2.04 14.00
N LEU A 92 5.46 1.88 12.68
CA LEU A 92 6.26 0.99 11.85
C LEU A 92 7.73 1.43 11.80
N ALA A 93 7.99 2.72 11.64
CA ALA A 93 9.35 3.26 11.67
C ALA A 93 10.02 3.00 13.02
N ALA A 94 9.32 3.29 14.13
CA ALA A 94 9.84 3.07 15.47
C ALA A 94 10.13 1.58 15.77
N GLU A 95 9.30 0.66 15.25
CA GLU A 95 9.55 -0.78 15.35
C GLU A 95 10.88 -1.16 14.69
N TYR A 96 11.12 -0.71 13.45
CA TYR A 96 12.31 -1.05 12.69
C TYR A 96 13.55 -0.20 13.04
N ASP A 97 13.40 0.90 13.75
CA ASP A 97 14.52 1.63 14.37
C ASP A 97 15.13 0.88 15.57
N ASN A 98 14.41 -0.11 16.12
CA ASN A 98 14.92 -0.95 17.15
C ASN A 98 15.95 -1.94 16.58
N PRO A 99 17.23 -1.90 16.98
CA PRO A 99 18.28 -2.78 16.45
C PRO A 99 18.07 -4.27 16.79
N GLN A 100 17.14 -4.60 17.69
CA GLN A 100 16.76 -5.98 17.99
C GLN A 100 15.58 -6.48 17.13
N CYS A 101 14.96 -5.60 16.35
CA CYS A 101 13.90 -5.99 15.43
C CYS A 101 14.51 -6.65 14.19
N GLY A 102 14.13 -7.90 13.91
CA GLY A 102 14.52 -8.58 12.69
C GLY A 102 13.68 -8.14 11.50
N TYR A 103 14.18 -8.38 10.28
CA TYR A 103 13.46 -8.15 9.03
C TYR A 103 12.99 -9.50 8.45
N PRO A 104 11.86 -10.06 8.91
CA PRO A 104 11.38 -11.34 8.41
C PRO A 104 10.98 -11.23 6.93
N SER A 105 11.31 -12.24 6.13
CA SER A 105 10.96 -12.28 4.71
C SER A 105 9.45 -12.36 4.44
N GLU A 106 8.70 -12.83 5.42
CA GLU A 106 7.25 -12.97 5.40
C GLU A 106 6.67 -12.53 6.75
N PRO A 107 6.57 -11.21 6.98
CA PRO A 107 6.11 -10.68 8.28
C PRO A 107 4.67 -11.08 8.60
N ASP A 108 3.81 -11.21 7.59
CA ASP A 108 2.45 -11.76 7.71
C ASP A 108 2.22 -12.83 6.65
N PRO A 109 2.26 -14.13 7.02
CA PRO A 109 2.05 -15.23 6.08
C PRO A 109 0.70 -15.21 5.37
N SER A 110 -0.34 -14.60 5.97
CA SER A 110 -1.68 -14.51 5.38
C SER A 110 -1.76 -13.54 4.20
N LEU A 111 -0.81 -12.61 4.11
CA LEU A 111 -0.75 -11.56 3.09
C LEU A 111 0.30 -11.84 2.00
N VAL A 112 0.98 -12.98 2.10
CA VAL A 112 2.04 -13.35 1.15
C VAL A 112 1.43 -13.72 -0.20
N PRO A 113 1.97 -13.19 -1.33
CA PRO A 113 1.52 -13.56 -2.67
C PRO A 113 1.71 -15.06 -2.93
N SER A 114 0.78 -15.67 -3.67
CA SER A 114 0.89 -17.09 -4.07
C SER A 114 2.10 -17.36 -4.98
N PHE A 115 2.51 -16.38 -5.78
CA PHE A 115 3.70 -16.47 -6.62
C PHE A 115 4.89 -15.80 -5.91
N LYS A 116 5.89 -16.60 -5.54
CA LYS A 116 7.09 -16.20 -4.80
C LYS A 116 8.36 -16.57 -5.57
N PRO A 117 8.77 -15.77 -6.56
CA PRO A 117 9.89 -16.13 -7.44
C PRO A 117 11.24 -16.26 -6.69
N TYR A 118 11.35 -15.65 -5.53
CA TYR A 118 12.59 -15.63 -4.71
C TYR A 118 12.47 -16.42 -3.39
N GLU A 119 11.44 -17.26 -3.23
CA GLU A 119 11.24 -18.05 -2.00
C GLU A 119 12.47 -18.87 -1.62
N HIS A 120 13.18 -19.42 -2.61
CA HIS A 120 14.41 -20.18 -2.40
C HIS A 120 15.56 -19.35 -1.78
N LEU A 121 15.56 -18.02 -1.95
CA LEU A 121 16.58 -17.14 -1.36
C LEU A 121 16.29 -16.86 0.12
N SER A 122 15.02 -16.83 0.52
CA SER A 122 14.64 -16.58 1.91
C SER A 122 14.87 -17.78 2.82
N ARG A 123 14.94 -18.99 2.26
CA ARG A 123 15.04 -20.28 2.98
C ARG A 123 13.98 -20.43 4.09
N SER A 124 12.84 -19.76 3.93
CA SER A 124 11.78 -19.68 4.95
C SER A 124 11.24 -21.07 5.35
N ARG A 125 11.23 -22.04 4.42
CA ARG A 125 10.81 -23.42 4.71
C ARG A 125 11.76 -24.14 5.66
N GLU A 126 13.07 -23.86 5.56
CA GLU A 126 14.09 -24.51 6.40
C GLU A 126 14.01 -24.00 7.85
N TRP A 127 13.70 -22.71 8.03
CA TRP A 127 13.56 -22.12 9.35
C TRP A 127 12.24 -22.54 10.03
N ARG A 128 11.16 -22.72 9.28
CA ARG A 128 9.86 -23.16 9.82
C ARG A 128 9.85 -24.62 10.24
N SER A 129 10.52 -25.48 9.48
CA SER A 129 10.61 -26.94 9.82
C SER A 129 11.49 -27.21 11.05
N GLY A 130 12.34 -26.26 11.47
CA GLY A 130 13.13 -26.39 12.69
C GLY A 130 12.36 -26.06 13.97
N ALA A 131 11.26 -25.30 13.88
CA ALA A 131 10.44 -24.93 15.04
C ALA A 131 9.47 -26.05 15.50
N ASP A 132 9.21 -27.06 14.65
CA ASP A 132 8.30 -28.17 14.96
C ASP A 132 8.98 -29.36 15.64
N TYR A 133 10.26 -29.24 16.05
CA TYR A 133 11.04 -30.31 16.70
C TYR A 133 11.44 -30.00 18.14
N GLU A 134 10.86 -29.00 18.80
CA GLU A 134 10.98 -28.81 20.24
C GLU A 134 9.70 -29.27 20.94
N ASP A 135 9.57 -30.60 21.16
CA ASP A 135 8.75 -31.25 22.17
C ASP A 135 9.62 -32.14 23.06
#